data_9d603196c40d49de2fd5369e20a422e4
#
_entry.id   9d603196c40d49de2fd5369e20a422e4
#
_cell.length_a   1.000
_cell.length_b   1.000
_cell.length_c   1.000
_cell.angle_alpha   90.00
_cell.angle_beta   90.00
_cell.angle_gamma   90.00
#
_symmetry.space_group_name_H-M   'P 1'
#
loop_
_entity.id
_entity.type
_entity.pdbx_description
1 polymer ?
#
loop_
_entity_poly.entity_id
_entity_poly.type
_entity_poly.pdbx_seq_one_letter_code
_entity_poly.pdbx_strand_id
1 'polypeptide(L)'
;SFLIKAEEKIFFHSGDLNWWHWENDDKKTQEKEAKDYQDEIMKLKEYLQNEVIDYAFIPVDRRLNENSTLAINFFLKEIKTKDVFPMHFREDLRYIEDLKEIKEKYKNVNIHEITKENQEFIF
;
A
#
# COMPACT_ATOMS: atom_id res chain seq x y z
N SER A 1 9.05 3.64 6.88
CA SER A 1 8.50 4.33 5.71
C SER A 1 9.22 5.65 5.46
N PHE A 2 9.23 6.10 4.25
CA PHE A 2 9.84 7.38 3.92
C PHE A 2 9.15 8.05 2.72
N LEU A 3 9.24 9.38 2.70
CA LEU A 3 8.68 10.22 1.65
C LEU A 3 9.83 11.01 1.02
N ILE A 4 9.90 10.99 -0.30
CA ILE A 4 10.93 11.71 -1.04
C ILE A 4 10.26 12.65 -2.05
N LYS A 5 10.67 13.91 -2.05
CA LYS A 5 10.28 14.87 -3.08
C LYS A 5 11.50 15.14 -3.96
N ALA A 6 11.41 14.80 -5.24
CA ALA A 6 12.49 14.97 -6.20
C ALA A 6 11.93 15.30 -7.59
N GLU A 7 12.51 16.28 -8.25
CA GLU A 7 12.13 16.69 -9.62
C GLU A 7 10.62 16.93 -9.79
N GLU A 8 10.00 17.56 -8.80
CA GLU A 8 8.57 17.86 -8.75
C GLU A 8 7.68 16.61 -8.63
N LYS A 9 8.27 15.47 -8.28
CA LYS A 9 7.55 14.22 -8.02
C LYS A 9 7.62 13.85 -6.55
N ILE A 10 6.57 13.20 -6.08
CA ILE A 10 6.50 12.71 -4.70
C ILE A 10 6.49 11.19 -4.73
N PHE A 11 7.45 10.60 -4.02
CA PHE A 11 7.60 9.15 -3.87
C PHE A 11 7.34 8.77 -2.42
N PHE A 12 6.53 7.76 -2.20
CA PHE A 12 6.34 7.19 -0.88
C PHE A 12 6.70 5.71 -0.89
N HIS A 13 7.53 5.30 0.05
CA HIS A 13 7.88 3.90 0.24
C HIS A 13 7.51 3.49 1.65
N SER A 14 6.60 2.54 1.76
CA SER A 14 6.09 2.08 3.06
C SER A 14 7.13 1.36 3.90
N GLY A 15 8.16 0.78 3.29
CA GLY A 15 9.09 -0.08 4.00
C GLY A 15 8.35 -1.28 4.56
N ASP A 16 8.54 -1.53 5.85
CA ASP A 16 7.82 -2.59 6.56
C ASP A 16 6.51 -2.10 7.20
N LEU A 17 6.16 -0.84 6.99
CA LEU A 17 4.89 -0.31 7.49
C LEU A 17 3.74 -0.96 6.74
N ASN A 18 2.90 -1.69 7.47
CA ASN A 18 1.78 -2.43 6.92
C ASN A 18 0.70 -2.57 8.00
N TRP A 19 -0.50 -2.89 7.58
CA TRP A 19 -1.56 -3.27 8.49
C TRP A 19 -1.39 -4.77 8.77
N TRP A 20 -0.58 -5.10 9.77
CA TRP A 20 -0.23 -6.48 10.12
C TRP A 20 -1.38 -7.15 10.88
N HIS A 21 -2.37 -7.61 10.16
CA HIS A 21 -3.50 -8.32 10.73
C HIS A 21 -3.29 -9.83 10.62
N TRP A 22 -2.71 -10.42 11.66
CA TRP A 22 -2.50 -11.86 11.71
C TRP A 22 -3.73 -12.52 12.35
N GLU A 23 -4.30 -13.52 11.66
CA GLU A 23 -5.53 -14.20 12.13
C GLU A 23 -5.36 -14.87 13.49
N ASN A 24 -4.14 -15.34 13.80
CA ASN A 24 -3.85 -16.03 15.05
C ASN A 24 -3.49 -15.11 16.21
N ASP A 25 -3.37 -13.82 15.97
CA ASP A 25 -3.14 -12.85 17.03
C ASP A 25 -4.43 -12.64 17.84
N ASP A 26 -4.29 -12.25 19.10
CA ASP A 26 -5.45 -11.89 19.90
C ASP A 26 -6.07 -10.59 19.38
N LYS A 27 -7.32 -10.35 19.79
CA LYS A 27 -8.08 -9.19 19.34
C LYS A 27 -7.41 -7.87 19.72
N LYS A 28 -6.83 -7.79 20.90
CA LYS A 28 -6.15 -6.59 21.37
C LYS A 28 -4.94 -6.23 20.51
N THR A 29 -4.16 -7.25 20.13
CA THR A 29 -3.01 -7.08 19.23
C THR A 29 -3.48 -6.64 17.84
N GLN A 30 -4.54 -7.26 17.34
CA GLN A 30 -5.10 -6.90 16.03
C GLN A 30 -5.59 -5.46 16.01
N GLU A 31 -6.26 -5.00 17.06
CA GLU A 31 -6.73 -3.62 17.18
C GLU A 31 -5.57 -2.63 17.26
N LYS A 32 -4.49 -2.99 17.96
CA LYS A 32 -3.29 -2.15 18.05
C LYS A 32 -2.60 -2.01 16.70
N GLU A 33 -2.45 -3.11 15.97
CA GLU A 33 -1.84 -3.08 14.64
C GLU A 33 -2.66 -2.23 13.65
N ALA A 34 -3.98 -2.35 13.70
CA ALA A 34 -4.87 -1.53 12.89
C ALA A 34 -4.69 -0.04 13.20
N LYS A 35 -4.71 0.30 14.49
CA LYS A 35 -4.56 1.69 14.94
C LYS A 35 -3.19 2.26 14.56
N ASP A 36 -2.13 1.51 14.80
CA ASP A 36 -0.76 1.97 14.50
C ASP A 36 -0.61 2.29 13.01
N TYR A 37 -1.09 1.41 12.15
CA TYR A 37 -1.03 1.65 10.71
C TYR A 37 -1.88 2.86 10.29
N GLN A 38 -3.13 2.91 10.74
CA GLN A 38 -4.03 4.00 10.38
C GLN A 38 -3.50 5.35 10.87
N ASP A 39 -2.97 5.41 12.08
CA ASP A 39 -2.41 6.65 12.64
C ASP A 39 -1.22 7.14 11.79
N GLU A 40 -0.34 6.24 11.35
CA GLU A 40 0.80 6.61 10.50
C GLU A 40 0.34 7.15 9.13
N ILE A 41 -0.66 6.55 8.53
CA ILE A 41 -1.20 7.02 7.25
C ILE A 41 -1.90 8.38 7.43
N MET A 42 -2.62 8.57 8.53
CA MET A 42 -3.27 9.87 8.79
C MET A 42 -2.26 10.98 9.05
N LYS A 43 -1.12 10.68 9.68
CA LYS A 43 -0.02 11.65 9.82
C LYS A 43 0.54 12.03 8.45
N LEU A 44 0.70 11.05 7.57
CA LEU A 44 1.16 11.30 6.20
C LEU A 44 0.16 12.20 5.46
N LYS A 45 -1.13 11.92 5.59
CA LYS A 45 -2.20 12.71 4.98
C LYS A 45 -2.13 14.18 5.42
N GLU A 46 -1.97 14.40 6.72
CA GLU A 46 -1.84 15.74 7.29
C GLU A 46 -0.60 16.47 6.75
N TYR A 47 0.52 15.77 6.69
CA TYR A 47 1.76 16.33 6.14
C TYR A 47 1.61 16.74 4.67
N LEU A 48 0.94 15.91 3.87
CA LEU A 48 0.78 16.15 2.43
C LEU A 48 -0.17 17.31 2.08
N GLN A 49 -1.11 17.64 2.95
CA GLN A 49 -2.06 18.73 2.72
C GLN A 49 -2.69 18.69 1.32
N ASN A 50 -3.24 17.54 0.94
CA ASN A 50 -3.87 17.28 -0.36
C ASN A 50 -2.92 17.19 -1.57
N GLU A 51 -1.61 17.22 -1.38
CA GLU A 51 -0.69 16.90 -2.46
C GLU A 51 -0.88 15.45 -2.89
N VAL A 52 -0.65 15.19 -4.18
CA VAL A 52 -0.80 13.86 -4.77
C VAL A 52 0.55 13.16 -4.74
N ILE A 53 0.57 11.90 -4.27
CA ILE A 53 1.75 11.07 -4.37
C ILE A 53 1.81 10.52 -5.80
N ASP A 54 2.93 10.74 -6.48
CA ASP A 54 3.11 10.24 -7.84
C ASP A 54 3.36 8.73 -7.85
N TYR A 55 4.24 8.24 -6.97
CA TYR A 55 4.61 6.83 -6.91
C TYR A 55 4.59 6.34 -5.47
N ALA A 56 3.77 5.35 -5.18
CA ALA A 56 3.68 4.74 -3.85
C ALA A 56 4.01 3.24 -3.92
N PHE A 57 4.83 2.79 -2.97
CA PHE A 57 5.22 1.38 -2.82
C PHE A 57 4.61 0.86 -1.53
N ILE A 58 3.59 0.01 -1.65
CA ILE A 58 2.76 -0.43 -0.53
C ILE A 58 2.78 -1.95 -0.41
N PRO A 59 2.94 -2.51 0.80
CA PRO A 59 2.94 -3.96 0.98
C PRO A 59 1.60 -4.61 0.66
N VAL A 60 1.67 -5.75 -0.01
CA VAL A 60 0.55 -6.69 -0.18
C VAL A 60 1.12 -8.06 0.15
N ASP A 61 1.14 -8.42 1.43
CA ASP A 61 1.79 -9.63 1.92
C ASP A 61 0.80 -10.78 2.01
N ARG A 62 0.94 -11.75 1.11
CA ARG A 62 0.04 -12.90 1.01
C ARG A 62 0.02 -13.81 2.24
N ARG A 63 1.01 -13.70 3.12
CA ARG A 63 0.97 -14.44 4.40
C ARG A 63 -0.23 -14.02 5.26
N LEU A 64 -0.77 -12.83 5.02
CA LEU A 64 -1.96 -12.34 5.73
C LEU A 64 -3.27 -12.84 5.12
N ASN A 65 -3.21 -13.67 4.08
CA ASN A 65 -4.37 -14.21 3.38
C ASN A 65 -5.33 -13.10 2.90
N GLU A 66 -6.60 -13.17 3.21
CA GLU A 66 -7.58 -12.17 2.80
C GLU A 66 -7.33 -10.78 3.39
N ASN A 67 -6.51 -10.68 4.43
CA ASN A 67 -6.15 -9.41 5.06
C ASN A 67 -4.96 -8.73 4.38
N SER A 68 -4.43 -9.32 3.31
CA SER A 68 -3.25 -8.80 2.60
C SER A 68 -3.48 -7.44 1.97
N THR A 69 -4.73 -7.07 1.68
CA THR A 69 -5.08 -5.82 1.01
C THR A 69 -5.60 -4.73 1.94
N LEU A 70 -5.64 -4.97 3.24
CA LEU A 70 -6.12 -3.96 4.20
C LEU A 70 -5.31 -2.66 4.11
N ALA A 71 -3.99 -2.78 4.05
CA ALA A 71 -3.11 -1.62 4.02
C ALA A 71 -3.31 -0.79 2.76
N ILE A 72 -3.25 -1.41 1.59
CA ILE A 72 -3.39 -0.70 0.33
C ILE A 72 -4.78 -0.08 0.17
N ASN A 73 -5.81 -0.77 0.65
CA ASN A 73 -7.17 -0.23 0.62
C ASN A 73 -7.28 1.04 1.46
N PHE A 74 -6.79 1.01 2.69
CA PHE A 74 -6.82 2.19 3.56
C PHE A 74 -5.98 3.32 3.00
N PHE A 75 -4.78 3.00 2.49
CA PHE A 75 -3.89 3.99 1.90
C PHE A 75 -4.57 4.73 0.74
N LEU A 76 -5.14 4.01 -0.20
CA LEU A 76 -5.79 4.61 -1.38
C LEU A 76 -7.06 5.36 -1.04
N LYS A 77 -7.75 4.96 0.03
CA LYS A 77 -8.92 5.68 0.52
C LYS A 77 -8.54 7.06 1.06
N GLU A 78 -7.41 7.14 1.76
CA GLU A 78 -7.01 8.35 2.50
C GLU A 78 -6.04 9.25 1.74
N ILE A 79 -5.18 8.68 0.90
CA ILE A 79 -4.08 9.39 0.25
C ILE A 79 -4.29 9.45 -1.26
N LYS A 80 -4.30 10.66 -1.81
CA LYS A 80 -4.38 10.84 -3.27
C LYS A 80 -3.10 10.34 -3.91
N THR A 81 -3.23 9.36 -4.81
CA THR A 81 -2.10 8.65 -5.40
C THR A 81 -2.32 8.43 -6.89
N LYS A 82 -1.28 8.58 -7.67
CA LYS A 82 -1.31 8.34 -9.13
C LYS A 82 -1.01 6.89 -9.48
N ASP A 83 0.18 6.42 -9.07
CA ASP A 83 0.69 5.10 -9.40
C ASP A 83 1.07 4.36 -8.13
N VAL A 84 0.65 3.10 -8.01
CA VAL A 84 0.95 2.23 -6.87
C VAL A 84 1.66 0.98 -7.33
N PHE A 85 2.72 0.63 -6.62
CA PHE A 85 3.49 -0.59 -6.84
C PHE A 85 3.38 -1.48 -5.61
N PRO A 86 2.67 -2.61 -5.70
CA PRO A 86 2.63 -3.57 -4.61
C PRO A 86 4.02 -4.15 -4.34
N MET A 87 4.31 -4.42 -3.08
CA MET A 87 5.56 -5.07 -2.67
C MET A 87 5.31 -6.03 -1.52
N HIS A 88 6.32 -6.73 -1.03
CA HIS A 88 6.22 -7.74 0.05
C HIS A 88 5.42 -8.99 -0.32
N PHE A 89 5.12 -9.23 -1.57
CA PHE A 89 4.34 -10.40 -1.97
C PHE A 89 5.17 -11.69 -2.11
N ARG A 90 6.49 -11.62 -1.97
CA ARG A 90 7.40 -12.78 -1.86
C ARG A 90 7.25 -13.79 -3.00
N GLU A 91 7.21 -13.33 -4.25
CA GLU A 91 7.02 -14.16 -5.44
C GLU A 91 5.65 -14.87 -5.51
N ASP A 92 4.75 -14.60 -4.57
CA ASP A 92 3.40 -15.17 -4.61
C ASP A 92 2.50 -14.28 -5.47
N LEU A 93 2.40 -14.61 -6.74
CA LEU A 93 1.65 -13.81 -7.72
C LEU A 93 0.13 -13.87 -7.54
N ARG A 94 -0.38 -14.63 -6.57
CA ARG A 94 -1.81 -14.61 -6.24
C ARG A 94 -2.25 -13.24 -5.71
N TYR A 95 -1.32 -12.39 -5.30
CA TYR A 95 -1.65 -11.02 -4.90
C TYR A 95 -2.37 -10.25 -6.02
N ILE A 96 -2.11 -10.58 -7.27
CA ILE A 96 -2.74 -9.95 -8.43
C ILE A 96 -4.25 -10.20 -8.39
N GLU A 97 -4.67 -11.41 -8.04
CA GLU A 97 -6.08 -11.74 -7.87
C GLU A 97 -6.70 -10.96 -6.73
N ASP A 98 -5.98 -10.83 -5.61
CA ASP A 98 -6.46 -10.08 -4.44
C ASP A 98 -6.68 -8.60 -4.75
N LEU A 99 -5.94 -8.06 -5.70
CA LEU A 99 -6.04 -6.64 -6.07
C LEU A 99 -7.21 -6.33 -7.01
N LYS A 100 -7.94 -7.31 -7.50
CA LYS A 100 -9.06 -7.05 -8.42
C LYS A 100 -10.10 -6.11 -7.85
N GLU A 101 -10.54 -6.35 -6.61
CA GLU A 101 -11.51 -5.50 -5.94
C GLU A 101 -10.96 -4.10 -5.70
N ILE A 102 -9.67 -4.00 -5.37
CA ILE A 102 -9.00 -2.72 -5.14
C ILE A 102 -8.97 -1.90 -6.44
N LYS A 103 -8.65 -2.54 -7.57
CA LYS A 103 -8.65 -1.89 -8.87
C LYS A 103 -10.02 -1.38 -9.28
N GLU A 104 -11.06 -2.15 -9.02
CA GLU A 104 -12.43 -1.75 -9.30
C GLU A 104 -12.87 -0.56 -8.45
N LYS A 105 -12.46 -0.54 -7.19
CA LYS A 105 -12.83 0.51 -6.25
C LYS A 105 -12.08 1.82 -6.52
N TYR A 106 -10.84 1.75 -6.96
CA TYR A 106 -9.97 2.92 -7.17
C TYR A 106 -9.56 3.05 -8.63
N LYS A 107 -10.53 3.29 -9.51
CA LYS A 107 -10.32 3.31 -10.96
C LYS A 107 -9.41 4.44 -11.46
N ASN A 108 -9.26 5.50 -10.67
CA ASN A 108 -8.41 6.63 -11.04
C ASN A 108 -6.94 6.44 -10.63
N VAL A 109 -6.62 5.32 -9.99
CA VAL A 109 -5.27 4.98 -9.55
C VAL A 109 -4.72 3.88 -10.46
N ASN A 110 -3.50 4.04 -10.92
CA ASN A 110 -2.82 3.01 -11.68
C ASN A 110 -2.14 2.04 -10.72
N ILE A 111 -2.72 0.86 -10.56
CA ILE A 111 -2.18 -0.20 -9.71
C ILE A 111 -1.42 -1.16 -10.60
N HIS A 112 -0.10 -1.18 -10.46
CA HIS A 112 0.79 -1.95 -11.32
C HIS A 112 0.93 -3.38 -10.84
N GLU A 113 1.06 -4.31 -11.78
CA GLU A 113 1.31 -5.71 -11.49
C GLU A 113 2.79 -6.01 -11.76
N ILE A 114 3.48 -6.50 -10.73
CA ILE A 114 4.88 -6.89 -10.85
C ILE A 114 4.91 -8.41 -10.92
N THR A 115 5.38 -8.95 -12.05
CA THR A 115 5.34 -10.38 -12.32
C THR A 115 6.71 -11.04 -12.44
N LYS A 116 7.78 -10.25 -12.46
CA LYS A 116 9.15 -10.75 -12.60
C LYS A 116 10.17 -9.78 -12.03
N GLU A 117 11.36 -10.29 -11.72
CA GLU A 117 12.49 -9.46 -11.33
C GLU A 117 12.92 -8.55 -12.48
N ASN A 118 13.47 -7.39 -12.13
CA ASN A 118 13.97 -6.40 -13.10
C ASN A 118 12.94 -5.93 -14.11
N GLN A 119 11.65 -6.06 -13.79
CA GLN A 119 10.58 -5.53 -14.63
C GLN A 119 10.68 -4.00 -14.68
N GLU A 120 10.59 -3.45 -15.88
CA GLU A 120 10.66 -2.00 -16.09
C GLU A 120 9.29 -1.41 -16.39
N PHE A 121 9.06 -0.19 -15.89
CA PHE A 121 7.87 0.59 -16.18
C PHE A 121 8.32 1.92 -16.80
N ILE A 122 7.67 2.30 -17.89
CA ILE A 122 7.98 3.56 -18.60
C ILE A 122 6.80 4.52 -18.44
N PHE A 123 7.09 5.69 -17.93
CA PHE A 123 6.07 6.71 -17.64
C PHE A 123 6.20 7.95 -18.54
#